data_45a879331f383fecd195283e16e95ae5
#
_entry.id   45a879331f383fecd195283e16e95ae5
#
_cell.length_a   1.000
_cell.length_b   1.000
_cell.length_c   1.000
_cell.angle_alpha   90.00
_cell.angle_beta   90.00
_cell.angle_gamma   90.00
#
_symmetry.space_group_name_H-M   'P 1'
#
loop_
_entity.id
_entity.type
_entity.pdbx_description
1 polymer ?
#
loop_
_entity_poly.entity_id
_entity_poly.type
_entity_poly.pdbx_seq_one_letter_code
_entity_poly.pdbx_strand_id
1 'polypeptide(L)'
;MNDYEYPTDEQLQVIKDWDYKQGFKSLIEYIESLWWMPDWGFKLYKGRGHFPESRVFKLQLHTGGWSGNESIINNLQQNSFWRLCFYKEIVGGHYWFEIRKERWVGLRT
;
A
#
# COMPACT_ATOMS: atom_id res chain seq x y z
N MET A 1 6.29 5.30 25.96
CA MET A 1 5.60 5.18 24.71
C MET A 1 6.26 4.15 23.85
N ASN A 2 5.49 3.45 23.18
CA ASN A 2 5.94 2.31 22.45
C ASN A 2 5.92 2.61 20.96
N ASP A 3 7.09 2.63 20.34
CA ASP A 3 7.19 2.85 18.90
C ASP A 3 6.66 1.68 18.10
N TYR A 4 6.22 0.62 18.78
CA TYR A 4 5.82 -0.63 18.15
C TYR A 4 4.34 -0.88 18.33
N GLU A 5 3.55 0.18 18.34
CA GLU A 5 2.12 0.01 18.41
C GLU A 5 1.61 -0.73 17.19
N TYR A 6 0.87 -1.81 17.43
CA TYR A 6 0.22 -2.50 16.34
C TYR A 6 -0.96 -1.68 15.85
N PRO A 7 -1.27 -1.75 14.55
CA PRO A 7 -2.51 -1.17 14.07
C PRO A 7 -3.70 -1.75 14.82
N THR A 8 -4.68 -0.92 15.12
CA THR A 8 -5.91 -1.40 15.75
C THR A 8 -6.78 -2.14 14.74
N ASP A 9 -7.73 -2.91 15.24
CA ASP A 9 -8.67 -3.60 14.37
C ASP A 9 -9.44 -2.61 13.51
N GLU A 10 -9.81 -1.46 14.07
CA GLU A 10 -10.50 -0.41 13.33
C GLU A 10 -9.64 0.13 12.19
N GLN A 11 -8.36 0.35 12.45
CA GLN A 11 -7.44 0.83 11.43
C GLN A 11 -7.26 -0.18 10.31
N LEU A 12 -7.15 -1.45 10.66
CA LEU A 12 -7.03 -2.51 9.67
C LEU A 12 -8.30 -2.63 8.84
N GLN A 13 -9.46 -2.42 9.46
CA GLN A 13 -10.74 -2.47 8.76
C GLN A 13 -10.84 -1.33 7.73
N VAL A 14 -10.32 -0.15 8.06
CA VAL A 14 -10.29 0.98 7.11
C VAL A 14 -9.52 0.57 5.87
N ILE A 15 -8.39 -0.10 6.02
CA ILE A 15 -7.59 -0.56 4.88
C ILE A 15 -8.38 -1.58 4.06
N LYS A 16 -8.96 -2.56 4.72
CA LYS A 16 -9.69 -3.63 4.06
C LYS A 16 -10.87 -3.09 3.25
N ASP A 17 -11.56 -2.09 3.78
CA ASP A 17 -12.80 -1.58 3.20
C ASP A 17 -12.59 -0.31 2.37
N TRP A 18 -11.34 0.10 2.13
CA TRP A 18 -11.09 1.33 1.39
C TRP A 18 -11.78 1.31 0.04
N ASP A 19 -12.55 2.35 -0.26
CA ASP A 19 -13.27 2.46 -1.51
C ASP A 19 -12.34 3.01 -2.58
N TYR A 20 -12.11 2.24 -3.64
CA TYR A 20 -11.23 2.64 -4.72
C TYR A 20 -11.64 3.97 -5.36
N LYS A 21 -12.90 4.36 -5.25
CA LYS A 21 -13.41 5.62 -5.80
C LYS A 21 -12.78 6.83 -5.13
N GLN A 22 -12.30 6.67 -3.91
CA GLN A 22 -11.62 7.75 -3.19
C GLN A 22 -10.19 7.97 -3.67
N GLY A 23 -9.69 7.08 -4.50
CA GLY A 23 -8.30 7.12 -4.92
C GLY A 23 -7.39 6.43 -3.95
N PHE A 24 -6.29 5.90 -4.45
CA PHE A 24 -5.37 5.15 -3.62
C PHE A 24 -4.30 6.02 -2.97
N LYS A 25 -4.20 7.30 -3.37
CA LYS A 25 -3.25 8.21 -2.71
C LYS A 25 -3.49 8.26 -1.21
N SER A 26 -4.74 8.50 -0.81
CA SER A 26 -5.06 8.63 0.61
C SER A 26 -4.92 7.29 1.33
N LEU A 27 -5.22 6.19 0.67
CA LEU A 27 -5.00 4.87 1.24
C LEU A 27 -3.52 4.66 1.54
N ILE A 28 -2.66 4.99 0.59
CA ILE A 28 -1.22 4.78 0.74
C ILE A 28 -0.67 5.70 1.83
N GLU A 29 -1.15 6.95 1.92
CA GLU A 29 -0.77 7.85 3.00
C GLU A 29 -1.20 7.29 4.35
N TYR A 30 -2.39 6.69 4.41
CA TYR A 30 -2.87 6.07 5.63
C TYR A 30 -2.00 4.89 6.04
N ILE A 31 -1.64 4.03 5.07
CA ILE A 31 -0.76 2.90 5.32
C ILE A 31 0.59 3.38 5.84
N GLU A 32 1.14 4.42 5.23
CA GLU A 32 2.44 4.96 5.67
C GLU A 32 2.38 5.39 7.12
N SER A 33 1.27 5.99 7.52
CA SER A 33 1.11 6.49 8.90
C SER A 33 1.09 5.35 9.92
N LEU A 34 0.75 4.14 9.49
CA LEU A 34 0.68 2.97 10.36
C LEU A 34 1.88 2.05 10.22
N TRP A 35 2.71 2.27 9.21
CA TRP A 35 3.81 1.35 8.87
C TRP A 35 4.93 1.48 9.88
N TRP A 36 5.39 0.36 10.42
CA TRP A 36 6.56 0.34 11.30
C TRP A 36 7.81 0.49 10.44
N MET A 37 8.69 1.42 10.84
CA MET A 37 9.93 1.71 10.12
C MET A 37 9.68 2.12 8.66
N PRO A 38 8.88 3.19 8.44
CA PRO A 38 8.56 3.56 7.06
C PRO A 38 9.78 4.03 6.27
N ASP A 39 10.77 4.63 6.93
CA ASP A 39 11.98 5.08 6.24
C ASP A 39 12.73 3.92 5.61
N TRP A 40 12.60 2.74 6.16
CA TRP A 40 13.25 1.56 5.63
C TRP A 40 12.34 0.76 4.72
N GLY A 41 11.10 0.58 5.10
CA GLY A 41 10.22 -0.40 4.49
C GLY A 41 9.07 0.14 3.64
N PHE A 42 9.02 1.45 3.45
CA PHE A 42 7.96 2.08 2.66
C PHE A 42 8.61 3.01 1.65
N LYS A 43 8.46 2.69 0.35
CA LYS A 43 9.06 3.49 -0.71
C LYS A 43 8.01 3.82 -1.74
N LEU A 44 7.83 5.11 -1.99
CA LEU A 44 6.85 5.60 -2.97
C LEU A 44 7.56 6.57 -3.91
N TYR A 45 7.47 6.32 -5.20
CA TYR A 45 8.10 7.17 -6.19
C TYR A 45 7.36 7.09 -7.53
N LYS A 46 7.61 8.06 -8.38
CA LYS A 46 7.05 8.05 -9.74
C LYS A 46 7.99 7.29 -10.65
N GLY A 47 7.43 6.54 -11.59
CA GLY A 47 8.24 5.78 -12.51
C GLY A 47 7.45 5.35 -13.72
N ARG A 48 8.07 4.54 -14.55
CA ARG A 48 7.41 3.94 -15.69
C ARG A 48 6.78 2.63 -15.27
N GLY A 49 5.55 2.41 -15.76
CA GLY A 49 4.90 1.13 -15.57
C GLY A 49 5.44 0.08 -16.52
N HIS A 50 4.83 -1.09 -16.48
CA HIS A 50 5.20 -2.19 -17.37
C HIS A 50 4.88 -1.89 -18.83
N PHE A 51 3.94 -0.99 -19.08
CA PHE A 51 3.64 -0.54 -20.44
C PHE A 51 4.52 0.68 -20.75
N PRO A 52 5.20 0.70 -21.91
CA PRO A 52 6.26 1.68 -22.17
C PRO A 52 5.83 3.15 -22.03
N GLU A 53 4.60 3.47 -22.39
CA GLU A 53 4.12 4.85 -22.34
C GLU A 53 3.46 5.20 -21.02
N SER A 54 3.29 4.27 -20.11
CA SER A 54 2.56 4.57 -18.88
C SER A 54 3.47 5.14 -17.82
N ARG A 55 2.99 6.19 -17.16
CA ARG A 55 3.62 6.70 -15.95
C ARG A 55 2.75 6.30 -14.77
N VAL A 56 3.39 5.79 -13.74
CA VAL A 56 2.70 5.26 -12.59
C VAL A 56 3.40 5.72 -11.31
N PHE A 57 2.68 5.60 -10.23
CA PHE A 57 3.29 5.66 -8.91
C PHE A 57 3.73 4.25 -8.55
N LYS A 58 4.96 4.14 -8.08
CA LYS A 58 5.52 2.85 -7.68
C LYS A 58 5.60 2.80 -6.17
N LEU A 59 5.12 1.70 -5.60
CA LEU A 59 5.14 1.50 -4.16
C LEU A 59 5.85 0.21 -3.86
N GLN A 60 6.76 0.26 -2.89
CA GLN A 60 7.39 -0.94 -2.35
C GLN A 60 7.09 -0.99 -0.86
N LEU A 61 6.64 -2.14 -0.40
CA LEU A 61 6.38 -2.39 1.00
C LEU A 61 7.23 -3.58 1.44
N HIS A 62 8.04 -3.35 2.48
CA HIS A 62 8.90 -4.37 3.07
C HIS A 62 8.53 -4.49 4.53
N THR A 63 8.05 -5.66 4.94
CA THR A 63 7.48 -5.83 6.28
C THR A 63 8.53 -5.95 7.38
N GLY A 64 9.74 -6.38 7.01
CA GLY A 64 10.80 -6.59 7.99
C GLY A 64 10.49 -7.66 9.02
N GLY A 65 9.53 -8.53 8.72
CA GLY A 65 9.09 -9.55 9.67
C GLY A 65 8.25 -9.01 10.81
N TRP A 66 7.91 -7.72 10.79
CA TRP A 66 7.11 -7.10 11.83
C TRP A 66 5.64 -7.50 11.65
N SER A 67 5.05 -8.11 12.67
CA SER A 67 3.71 -8.67 12.53
C SER A 67 2.64 -7.59 12.31
N GLY A 68 2.86 -6.38 12.84
CA GLY A 68 1.95 -5.26 12.56
C GLY A 68 1.92 -4.90 11.08
N ASN A 69 3.09 -4.83 10.44
CA ASN A 69 3.18 -4.59 9.00
C ASN A 69 2.55 -5.74 8.22
N GLU A 70 2.74 -6.97 8.67
CA GLU A 70 2.14 -8.13 8.00
C GLU A 70 0.63 -8.13 8.13
N SER A 71 0.09 -7.64 9.24
CA SER A 71 -1.35 -7.48 9.39
C SER A 71 -1.91 -6.45 8.41
N ILE A 72 -1.15 -5.37 8.15
CA ILE A 72 -1.53 -4.39 7.14
C ILE A 72 -1.58 -5.07 5.77
N ILE A 73 -0.56 -5.84 5.42
CA ILE A 73 -0.53 -6.56 4.15
C ILE A 73 -1.72 -7.51 4.04
N ASN A 74 -2.03 -8.25 5.09
CA ASN A 74 -3.14 -9.20 5.07
C ASN A 74 -4.47 -8.51 4.76
N ASN A 75 -4.70 -7.34 5.34
CA ASN A 75 -5.93 -6.59 5.09
C ASN A 75 -5.92 -5.93 3.72
N LEU A 76 -4.77 -5.47 3.27
CA LEU A 76 -4.62 -4.89 1.94
C LEU A 76 -4.89 -5.93 0.86
N GLN A 77 -4.54 -7.18 1.09
CA GLN A 77 -4.81 -8.27 0.15
C GLN A 77 -6.30 -8.50 -0.06
N GLN A 78 -7.12 -8.08 0.87
CA GLN A 78 -8.57 -8.20 0.77
C GLN A 78 -9.23 -6.99 0.11
N ASN A 79 -8.44 -5.99 -0.24
CA ASN A 79 -8.92 -4.79 -0.91
C ASN A 79 -8.66 -4.90 -2.41
N SER A 80 -9.50 -4.24 -3.21
CA SER A 80 -9.30 -4.21 -4.66
C SER A 80 -7.96 -3.63 -5.07
N PHE A 81 -7.35 -2.82 -4.21
CA PHE A 81 -6.00 -2.29 -4.44
C PHE A 81 -5.03 -3.40 -4.82
N TRP A 82 -5.09 -4.52 -4.09
CA TRP A 82 -4.16 -5.62 -4.36
C TRP A 82 -4.31 -6.13 -5.78
N ARG A 83 -5.54 -6.44 -6.18
CA ARG A 83 -5.80 -6.97 -7.52
C ARG A 83 -5.41 -5.97 -8.61
N LEU A 84 -5.60 -4.69 -8.35
CA LEU A 84 -5.41 -3.66 -9.37
C LEU A 84 -3.97 -3.19 -9.49
N CYS A 85 -3.18 -3.30 -8.42
CA CYS A 85 -1.88 -2.64 -8.36
C CYS A 85 -0.70 -3.58 -8.10
N PHE A 86 -0.94 -4.71 -7.45
CA PHE A 86 0.14 -5.64 -7.11
C PHE A 86 0.73 -6.29 -8.35
N TYR A 87 2.06 -6.41 -8.41
CA TYR A 87 2.66 -7.09 -9.54
C TYR A 87 3.84 -7.98 -9.16
N LYS A 88 4.38 -7.89 -7.95
CA LYS A 88 5.57 -8.68 -7.62
C LYS A 88 5.66 -8.88 -6.12
N GLU A 89 6.05 -10.08 -5.75
CA GLU A 89 6.36 -10.42 -4.38
C GLU A 89 7.65 -11.24 -4.35
N ILE A 90 8.51 -10.95 -3.38
CA ILE A 90 9.67 -11.78 -3.09
C ILE A 90 9.50 -12.28 -1.67
N VAL A 91 9.80 -13.55 -1.47
CA VAL A 91 9.72 -14.20 -0.16
C VAL A 91 10.51 -13.40 0.86
N GLY A 92 9.95 -13.24 2.04
CA GLY A 92 10.56 -12.43 3.09
C GLY A 92 9.81 -11.13 3.35
N GLY A 93 8.62 -10.98 2.78
CA GLY A 93 7.77 -9.82 3.06
C GLY A 93 8.06 -8.61 2.19
N HIS A 94 8.39 -8.85 0.93
CA HIS A 94 8.70 -7.78 -0.02
C HIS A 94 7.65 -7.74 -1.12
N TYR A 95 7.00 -6.58 -1.30
CA TYR A 95 5.86 -6.43 -2.21
C TYR A 95 6.02 -5.19 -3.06
N TRP A 96 5.70 -5.31 -4.35
CA TRP A 96 5.81 -4.21 -5.32
C TRP A 96 4.45 -3.95 -5.96
N PHE A 97 4.12 -2.65 -6.10
CA PHE A 97 2.84 -2.21 -6.67
C PHE A 97 3.06 -1.12 -7.68
N GLU A 98 2.18 -1.06 -8.67
CA GLU A 98 2.11 0.05 -9.63
C GLU A 98 0.70 0.63 -9.58
N ILE A 99 0.61 1.90 -9.33
CA ILE A 99 -0.68 2.59 -9.22
C ILE A 99 -0.78 3.56 -10.39
N ARG A 100 -1.71 3.31 -11.30
CA ARG A 100 -1.96 4.19 -12.44
C ARG A 100 -2.54 5.50 -11.93
N LYS A 101 -2.29 6.57 -12.69
CA LYS A 101 -2.68 7.92 -12.27
C LYS A 101 -4.18 8.00 -11.96
N GLU A 102 -5.02 7.43 -12.80
CA GLU A 102 -6.47 7.51 -12.58
C GLU A 102 -6.89 6.77 -11.31
N ARG A 103 -6.17 5.72 -10.92
CA ARG A 103 -6.42 5.04 -9.66
C ARG A 103 -5.89 5.83 -8.47
N TRP A 104 -4.82 6.55 -8.70
CA TRP A 104 -4.20 7.38 -7.67
C TRP A 104 -5.15 8.49 -7.23
N VAL A 105 -5.74 9.19 -8.19
CA VAL A 105 -6.62 10.32 -7.88
C VAL A 105 -8.05 9.91 -7.57
N GLY A 106 -8.48 8.74 -8.03
CA GLY A 106 -9.83 8.26 -7.81
C GLY A 106 -10.82 8.82 -8.82
N LEU A 107 -12.07 8.41 -8.64
CA LEU A 107 -13.14 8.87 -9.50
C LEU A 107 -13.62 10.24 -9.04
N ARG A 108 -13.87 11.09 -10.03
CA ARG A 108 -14.44 12.40 -9.76
C ARG A 108 -15.87 12.41 -10.26
N THR A 109 -16.73 12.87 -9.41
CA THR A 109 -18.13 13.05 -9.78
C THR A 109 -18.39 14.51 -10.08
#